data_50ae04eeb90b890b798d1f19fdab3f50
#
_entry.id   50ae04eeb90b890b798d1f19fdab3f50
#
_cell.length_a   1.000
_cell.length_b   1.000
_cell.length_c   1.000
_cell.angle_alpha   90.00
_cell.angle_beta   90.00
_cell.angle_gamma   90.00
#
_symmetry.space_group_name_H-M   'P 1'
#
loop_
_entity.id
_entity.type
_entity.pdbx_description
1 polymer ?
#
loop_
_entity_poly.entity_id
_entity_poly.type
_entity_poly.pdbx_seq_one_letter_code
_entity_poly.pdbx_strand_id
1 'polypeptide(L)'
;MSSLCPILIDGAICVGGRLRHAPVRPQAIHPPLIPSEHSIATLLIRHHHEILGHAGREHVLSVLRQKYWIINARVLTRRILRSCIPCRKRHEQVMNQMMGDLLESRLVPHEPPYTFTGLDFFGPSHVKRGQATEKVYGCILVCFTSEQYMWRM
;
A
#
# COMPACT_ATOMS: atom_id res chain seq x y z
N MET A 1 22.87 -14.22 24.01
CA MET A 1 22.41 -13.26 25.03
C MET A 1 23.53 -12.53 25.77
N SER A 2 24.73 -13.08 25.82
CA SER A 2 25.88 -12.48 26.52
C SER A 2 26.31 -11.09 26.04
N SER A 3 25.97 -10.72 24.81
CA SER A 3 26.34 -9.40 24.23
C SER A 3 25.43 -8.23 24.64
N LEU A 4 24.30 -8.48 25.30
CA LEU A 4 23.33 -7.44 25.66
C LEU A 4 23.48 -6.93 27.08
N CYS A 5 24.37 -7.53 27.90
CA CYS A 5 24.61 -7.19 29.30
C CYS A 5 23.32 -6.87 30.06
N PRO A 6 22.39 -7.83 30.22
CA PRO A 6 21.09 -7.56 30.83
C PRO A 6 21.24 -7.06 32.26
N ILE A 7 20.44 -6.04 32.61
CA ILE A 7 20.36 -5.46 33.96
C ILE A 7 18.91 -5.49 34.43
N LEU A 8 18.70 -5.54 35.74
CA LEU A 8 17.38 -5.50 36.34
C LEU A 8 17.08 -4.06 36.80
N ILE A 9 16.00 -3.47 36.29
CA ILE A 9 15.53 -2.14 36.67
C ILE A 9 14.02 -2.25 36.97
N ASP A 10 13.59 -1.85 38.14
CA ASP A 10 12.19 -1.87 38.59
C ASP A 10 11.47 -3.20 38.30
N GLY A 11 12.17 -4.33 38.52
CA GLY A 11 11.61 -5.67 38.29
C GLY A 11 11.57 -6.11 36.83
N ALA A 12 11.99 -5.28 35.86
CA ALA A 12 12.08 -5.60 34.46
C ALA A 12 13.52 -5.86 34.01
N ILE A 13 13.71 -6.86 33.13
CA ILE A 13 15.02 -7.12 32.53
C ILE A 13 15.18 -6.12 31.38
N CYS A 14 16.19 -5.25 31.48
CA CYS A 14 16.52 -4.23 30.50
C CYS A 14 17.88 -4.53 29.86
N VAL A 15 18.08 -3.95 28.68
CA VAL A 15 19.37 -4.00 27.98
C VAL A 15 20.35 -3.07 28.74
N GLY A 16 21.46 -3.62 29.20
CA GLY A 16 22.60 -2.85 29.64
C GLY A 16 23.46 -2.42 28.45
N GLY A 17 24.28 -1.40 28.63
CA GLY A 17 25.14 -0.97 27.55
C GLY A 17 26.08 0.16 27.89
N ARG A 18 26.86 0.58 26.90
CA ARG A 18 27.88 1.63 27.04
C ARG A 18 27.31 3.05 26.90
N LEU A 19 25.97 3.18 26.77
CA LEU A 19 25.29 4.46 26.53
C LEU A 19 24.96 5.26 27.80
N ARG A 20 25.47 4.86 28.95
CA ARG A 20 25.16 5.48 30.25
C ARG A 20 25.33 7.01 30.28
N HIS A 21 26.25 7.56 29.48
CA HIS A 21 26.52 8.98 29.43
C HIS A 21 25.99 9.66 28.13
N ALA A 22 25.19 8.92 27.35
CA ALA A 22 24.59 9.49 26.13
C ALA A 22 23.49 10.51 26.48
N PRO A 23 23.41 11.66 25.80
CA PRO A 23 22.38 12.68 26.03
C PRO A 23 21.05 12.27 25.41
N VAL A 24 20.55 11.09 25.73
CA VAL A 24 19.29 10.54 25.26
C VAL A 24 18.38 10.20 26.44
N ARG A 25 17.09 9.97 26.17
CA ARG A 25 16.12 9.64 27.23
C ARG A 25 16.54 8.37 27.97
N PRO A 26 16.37 8.29 29.31
CA PRO A 26 16.74 7.13 30.12
C PRO A 26 16.19 5.80 29.58
N GLN A 27 14.94 5.82 29.08
CA GLN A 27 14.29 4.66 28.47
C GLN A 27 14.96 4.16 27.18
N ALA A 28 15.64 5.03 26.46
CA ALA A 28 16.40 4.65 25.26
C ALA A 28 17.79 4.10 25.61
N ILE A 29 18.31 4.42 26.79
CA ILE A 29 19.60 3.89 27.29
C ILE A 29 19.45 2.43 27.72
N HIS A 30 18.37 2.13 28.46
CA HIS A 30 18.08 0.82 29.04
C HIS A 30 16.68 0.34 28.63
N PRO A 31 16.42 0.06 27.34
CA PRO A 31 15.12 -0.42 26.92
C PRO A 31 14.80 -1.79 27.52
N PRO A 32 13.54 -2.04 27.95
CA PRO A 32 13.14 -3.33 28.46
C PRO A 32 13.23 -4.39 27.37
N LEU A 33 13.67 -5.57 27.75
CA LEU A 33 13.92 -6.70 26.89
C LEU A 33 12.64 -7.54 26.77
N ILE A 34 12.13 -7.70 25.54
CA ILE A 34 10.90 -8.43 25.28
C ILE A 34 11.22 -9.66 24.41
N PRO A 35 10.85 -10.88 24.86
CA PRO A 35 10.99 -12.08 24.04
C PRO A 35 10.13 -12.01 22.78
N SER A 36 10.66 -12.48 21.66
CA SER A 36 9.95 -12.51 20.37
C SER A 36 8.70 -13.40 20.38
N GLU A 37 8.67 -14.39 21.24
CA GLU A 37 7.57 -15.37 21.35
C GLU A 37 6.38 -14.82 22.13
N HIS A 38 6.58 -13.78 22.90
CA HIS A 38 5.54 -13.18 23.73
C HIS A 38 4.56 -12.38 22.86
N SER A 39 3.25 -12.49 23.15
CA SER A 39 2.18 -11.78 22.43
C SER A 39 2.35 -10.26 22.42
N ILE A 40 2.89 -9.68 23.48
CA ILE A 40 3.21 -8.25 23.61
C ILE A 40 4.15 -7.80 22.48
N ALA A 41 5.15 -8.58 22.10
CA ALA A 41 6.06 -8.23 21.00
C ALA A 41 5.29 -8.08 19.67
N THR A 42 4.39 -9.00 19.41
CA THR A 42 3.53 -8.96 18.20
C THR A 42 2.58 -7.76 18.21
N LEU A 43 1.94 -7.49 19.35
CA LEU A 43 1.03 -6.35 19.51
C LEU A 43 1.75 -5.01 19.35
N LEU A 44 2.92 -4.86 19.95
CA LEU A 44 3.74 -3.64 19.81
C LEU A 44 4.15 -3.38 18.37
N ILE A 45 4.57 -4.41 17.65
CA ILE A 45 4.96 -4.27 16.24
C ILE A 45 3.75 -3.90 15.37
N ARG A 46 2.60 -4.55 15.57
CA ARG A 46 1.37 -4.22 14.84
C ARG A 46 0.95 -2.78 15.10
N HIS A 47 0.85 -2.39 16.35
CA HIS A 47 0.46 -1.05 16.76
C HIS A 47 1.36 0.04 16.14
N HIS A 48 2.68 -0.13 16.22
CA HIS A 48 3.59 0.84 15.62
C HIS A 48 3.53 0.83 14.09
N HIS A 49 3.34 -0.33 13.47
CA HIS A 49 3.15 -0.44 12.02
C HIS A 49 1.90 0.32 11.55
N GLU A 50 0.79 0.23 12.26
CA GLU A 50 -0.47 0.92 11.97
C GLU A 50 -0.35 2.43 12.18
N ILE A 51 0.15 2.88 13.34
CA ILE A 51 0.33 4.31 13.63
C ILE A 51 1.28 4.99 12.65
N LEU A 52 2.32 4.29 12.20
CA LEU A 52 3.27 4.79 11.21
C LEU A 52 2.75 4.72 9.75
N GLY A 53 1.44 4.54 9.57
CA GLY A 53 0.82 4.50 8.24
C GLY A 53 1.26 3.33 7.38
N HIS A 54 1.48 2.16 8.00
CA HIS A 54 1.99 0.95 7.34
C HIS A 54 3.41 1.11 6.78
N ALA A 55 4.27 1.80 7.52
CA ALA A 55 5.66 2.00 7.15
C ALA A 55 6.45 0.68 7.02
N GLY A 56 7.55 0.74 6.29
CA GLY A 56 8.43 -0.41 6.07
C GLY A 56 9.13 -0.90 7.35
N ARG A 57 9.66 -2.11 7.27
CA ARG A 57 10.28 -2.84 8.40
C ARG A 57 11.31 -2.01 9.17
N GLU A 58 12.23 -1.38 8.47
CA GLU A 58 13.35 -0.68 9.13
C GLU A 58 12.85 0.57 9.89
N HIS A 59 11.84 1.26 9.37
CA HIS A 59 11.25 2.41 10.04
C HIS A 59 10.52 1.98 11.32
N VAL A 60 9.71 0.93 11.27
CA VAL A 60 9.04 0.37 12.45
C VAL A 60 10.06 -0.04 13.52
N LEU A 61 11.14 -0.72 13.11
CA LEU A 61 12.20 -1.14 14.03
C LEU A 61 12.96 0.03 14.64
N SER A 62 13.21 1.10 13.90
CA SER A 62 13.92 2.29 14.41
C SER A 62 13.13 2.99 15.52
N VAL A 63 11.80 3.10 15.35
CA VAL A 63 10.91 3.68 16.37
C VAL A 63 10.78 2.76 17.59
N LEU A 64 10.59 1.47 17.36
CA LEU A 64 10.48 0.50 18.46
C LEU A 64 11.73 0.47 19.34
N ARG A 65 12.92 0.49 18.74
CA ARG A 65 14.21 0.44 19.47
C ARG A 65 14.46 1.63 20.38
N GLN A 66 13.75 2.71 20.21
CA GLN A 66 13.83 3.86 21.12
C GLN A 66 13.18 3.59 22.47
N LYS A 67 12.29 2.58 22.55
CA LYS A 67 11.51 2.28 23.76
C LYS A 67 11.64 0.83 24.24
N TYR A 68 11.82 -0.11 23.31
CA TYR A 68 11.79 -1.55 23.60
C TYR A 68 12.87 -2.28 22.84
N TRP A 69 13.44 -3.31 23.45
CA TRP A 69 14.34 -4.22 22.80
C TRP A 69 13.68 -5.58 22.61
N ILE A 70 13.18 -5.85 21.40
CA ILE A 70 12.57 -7.13 21.06
C ILE A 70 13.65 -8.05 20.50
N ILE A 71 13.78 -9.25 21.08
CA ILE A 71 14.70 -10.28 20.58
C ILE A 71 14.25 -10.73 19.20
N ASN A 72 15.17 -10.85 18.24
CA ASN A 72 14.87 -11.22 16.87
C ASN A 72 13.79 -10.35 16.20
N ALA A 73 13.68 -9.10 16.61
CA ALA A 73 12.67 -8.15 16.13
C ALA A 73 12.57 -8.09 14.60
N ARG A 74 13.70 -8.16 13.89
CA ARG A 74 13.75 -8.09 12.42
C ARG A 74 12.99 -9.23 11.75
N VAL A 75 13.11 -10.45 12.27
CA VAL A 75 12.42 -11.64 11.76
C VAL A 75 10.92 -11.55 12.06
N LEU A 76 10.59 -11.20 13.31
CA LEU A 76 9.20 -11.08 13.75
C LEU A 76 8.46 -9.98 12.98
N THR A 77 9.07 -8.80 12.83
CA THR A 77 8.50 -7.69 12.05
C THR A 77 8.25 -8.10 10.60
N ARG A 78 9.21 -8.77 9.94
CA ARG A 78 9.02 -9.27 8.58
C ARG A 78 7.81 -10.19 8.48
N ARG A 79 7.62 -11.11 9.43
CA ARG A 79 6.47 -12.03 9.47
C ARG A 79 5.15 -11.25 9.58
N ILE A 80 5.07 -10.28 10.49
CA ILE A 80 3.86 -9.48 10.72
C ILE A 80 3.53 -8.61 9.52
N LEU A 81 4.51 -7.94 8.92
CA LEU A 81 4.28 -7.08 7.75
C LEU A 81 3.81 -7.88 6.51
N ARG A 82 4.33 -9.11 6.34
CA ARG A 82 3.87 -10.00 5.25
C ARG A 82 2.41 -10.42 5.39
N SER A 83 1.89 -10.52 6.60
CA SER A 83 0.47 -10.84 6.85
C SER A 83 -0.45 -9.62 6.81
N CYS A 84 0.11 -8.41 6.71
CA CYS A 84 -0.67 -7.18 6.67
C CYS A 84 -1.36 -7.01 5.31
N ILE A 85 -2.69 -7.00 5.31
CA ILE A 85 -3.51 -6.90 4.08
C ILE A 85 -3.27 -5.58 3.33
N PRO A 86 -3.30 -4.38 3.97
CA PRO A 86 -2.99 -3.12 3.28
C PRO A 86 -1.61 -3.11 2.61
N CYS A 87 -0.59 -3.64 3.30
CA CYS A 87 0.76 -3.72 2.73
C CYS A 87 0.82 -4.68 1.54
N ARG A 88 0.18 -5.85 1.64
CA ARG A 88 0.10 -6.81 0.54
C ARG A 88 -0.54 -6.19 -0.69
N LYS A 89 -1.70 -5.54 -0.54
CA LYS A 89 -2.38 -4.87 -1.66
C LYS A 89 -1.52 -3.81 -2.35
N ARG A 90 -0.70 -3.08 -1.58
CA ARG A 90 0.21 -2.05 -2.14
C ARG A 90 1.42 -2.63 -2.89
N HIS A 91 1.85 -3.83 -2.50
CA HIS A 91 3.03 -4.50 -3.07
C HIS A 91 2.68 -5.62 -4.06
N GLU A 92 1.39 -5.87 -4.29
CA GLU A 92 0.94 -6.83 -5.28
C GLU A 92 1.38 -6.36 -6.67
N GLN A 93 1.99 -7.26 -7.42
CA GLN A 93 2.34 -6.96 -8.81
C GLN A 93 1.05 -6.90 -9.63
N VAL A 94 0.96 -5.87 -10.45
CA VAL A 94 -0.12 -5.78 -11.44
C VAL A 94 0.02 -6.98 -12.37
N MET A 95 -1.05 -7.76 -12.48
CA MET A 95 -1.07 -8.89 -13.42
C MET A 95 -0.90 -8.34 -14.84
N ASN A 96 0.05 -8.89 -15.60
CA ASN A 96 0.16 -8.63 -17.01
C ASN A 96 -1.10 -9.17 -17.69
N GLN A 97 -1.89 -8.27 -18.27
CA GLN A 97 -3.05 -8.63 -19.05
C GLN A 97 -2.55 -9.22 -20.37
N MET A 98 -2.90 -10.49 -20.63
CA MET A 98 -2.67 -11.06 -21.97
C MET A 98 -3.56 -10.32 -22.96
N MET A 99 -2.95 -9.69 -23.95
CA MET A 99 -3.71 -9.09 -25.04
C MET A 99 -4.30 -10.22 -25.90
N GLY A 100 -5.60 -10.19 -26.12
CA GLY A 100 -6.26 -11.02 -27.12
C GLY A 100 -5.97 -10.51 -28.53
N ASP A 101 -6.30 -11.33 -29.51
CA ASP A 101 -6.21 -10.93 -30.92
C ASP A 101 -7.11 -9.73 -31.20
N LEU A 102 -6.65 -8.84 -32.09
CA LEU A 102 -7.46 -7.72 -32.53
C LEU A 102 -8.60 -8.20 -33.42
N LEU A 103 -9.75 -7.52 -33.37
CA LEU A 103 -10.86 -7.77 -34.25
C LEU A 103 -10.42 -7.56 -35.70
N GLU A 104 -10.89 -8.40 -36.64
CA GLU A 104 -10.57 -8.30 -38.03
C GLU A 104 -10.89 -6.90 -38.60
N SER A 105 -12.00 -6.29 -38.17
CA SER A 105 -12.39 -4.92 -38.53
C SER A 105 -11.39 -3.82 -38.15
N ARG A 106 -10.43 -4.12 -37.26
CA ARG A 106 -9.31 -3.22 -36.88
C ARG A 106 -8.07 -3.43 -37.76
N LEU A 107 -8.00 -4.56 -38.46
CA LEU A 107 -6.82 -4.97 -39.21
C LEU A 107 -6.95 -4.71 -40.72
N VAL A 108 -8.07 -4.16 -41.18
CA VAL A 108 -8.28 -3.88 -42.59
C VAL A 108 -7.52 -2.61 -42.99
N PRO A 109 -6.47 -2.71 -43.82
CA PRO A 109 -5.71 -1.55 -44.28
C PRO A 109 -6.43 -0.81 -45.39
N HIS A 110 -6.17 0.49 -45.49
CA HIS A 110 -6.61 1.36 -46.60
C HIS A 110 -8.11 1.63 -46.71
N GLU A 111 -8.90 1.27 -45.70
CA GLU A 111 -10.32 1.64 -45.67
C GLU A 111 -10.51 3.13 -45.30
N PRO A 112 -11.53 3.79 -45.85
CA PRO A 112 -11.87 5.16 -45.48
C PRO A 112 -12.14 5.27 -43.98
N PRO A 113 -11.83 6.43 -43.35
CA PRO A 113 -12.15 6.66 -41.95
C PRO A 113 -13.64 6.41 -41.65
N TYR A 114 -13.91 5.76 -40.51
CA TYR A 114 -15.25 5.42 -40.03
C TYR A 114 -16.01 4.33 -40.83
N THR A 115 -15.36 3.61 -41.76
CA THR A 115 -15.96 2.42 -42.38
C THR A 115 -16.34 1.38 -41.30
N PHE A 116 -15.44 1.16 -40.36
CA PHE A 116 -15.72 0.33 -39.19
C PHE A 116 -15.75 1.22 -37.95
N THR A 117 -16.92 1.33 -37.35
CA THR A 117 -17.13 2.26 -36.22
C THR A 117 -17.68 1.53 -35.01
N GLY A 118 -17.03 1.72 -33.88
CA GLY A 118 -17.56 1.39 -32.56
C GLY A 118 -18.38 2.54 -31.99
N LEU A 119 -19.46 2.22 -31.31
CA LEU A 119 -20.36 3.18 -30.71
C LEU A 119 -20.54 2.82 -29.23
N ASP A 120 -20.33 3.79 -28.36
CA ASP A 120 -20.52 3.63 -26.90
C ASP A 120 -21.34 4.81 -26.37
N PHE A 121 -22.22 4.53 -25.40
CA PHE A 121 -23.03 5.53 -24.72
C PHE A 121 -22.56 5.78 -23.33
N PHE A 122 -22.45 7.03 -22.93
CA PHE A 122 -22.10 7.42 -21.58
C PHE A 122 -23.14 8.35 -20.95
N GLY A 123 -23.25 8.33 -19.66
CA GLY A 123 -24.24 9.09 -18.90
C GLY A 123 -25.10 8.18 -18.01
N PRO A 124 -26.26 8.62 -17.53
CA PRO A 124 -26.98 9.86 -17.91
C PRO A 124 -26.45 11.13 -17.26
N SER A 125 -26.44 12.23 -18.01
CA SER A 125 -26.29 13.59 -17.50
C SER A 125 -27.65 14.26 -17.38
N HIS A 126 -27.86 15.06 -16.34
CA HIS A 126 -29.10 15.77 -16.13
C HIS A 126 -28.98 17.19 -16.66
N VAL A 127 -29.76 17.52 -17.68
CA VAL A 127 -29.77 18.84 -18.33
C VAL A 127 -31.09 19.55 -18.05
N LYS A 128 -31.02 20.81 -17.63
CA LYS A 128 -32.21 21.66 -17.47
C LYS A 128 -32.68 22.13 -18.82
N ARG A 129 -33.93 21.81 -19.18
CA ARG A 129 -34.61 22.32 -20.36
C ARG A 129 -35.89 23.08 -19.92
N GLY A 130 -35.78 24.40 -19.79
CA GLY A 130 -36.82 25.20 -19.18
C GLY A 130 -36.95 24.93 -17.67
N GLN A 131 -38.15 24.53 -17.24
CA GLN A 131 -38.41 24.13 -15.83
C GLN A 131 -38.24 22.63 -15.57
N ALA A 132 -38.03 21.81 -16.59
CA ALA A 132 -37.88 20.37 -16.49
C ALA A 132 -36.39 19.98 -16.50
N THR A 133 -36.07 18.88 -15.83
CA THR A 133 -34.75 18.24 -15.87
C THR A 133 -34.86 16.95 -16.67
N GLU A 134 -34.17 16.87 -17.77
CA GLU A 134 -34.16 15.70 -18.66
C GLU A 134 -32.85 14.94 -18.54
N LYS A 135 -32.94 13.61 -18.71
CA LYS A 135 -31.75 12.73 -18.77
C LYS A 135 -31.25 12.71 -20.22
N VAL A 136 -30.00 13.08 -20.40
CA VAL A 136 -29.33 13.08 -21.69
C VAL A 136 -28.17 12.10 -21.68
N TYR A 137 -27.99 11.35 -22.74
CA TYR A 137 -26.85 10.45 -22.92
C TYR A 137 -25.93 11.02 -23.99
N GLY A 138 -24.65 10.95 -23.75
CA GLY A 138 -23.65 11.22 -24.76
C GLY A 138 -23.29 9.96 -25.53
N CYS A 139 -22.83 10.11 -26.76
CA CYS A 139 -22.36 9.02 -27.60
C CYS A 139 -20.94 9.28 -28.05
N ILE A 140 -20.11 8.26 -27.97
CA ILE A 140 -18.76 8.24 -28.51
C ILE A 140 -18.74 7.32 -29.72
N LEU A 141 -18.26 7.84 -30.85
CA LEU A 141 -17.97 7.07 -32.06
C LEU A 141 -16.45 6.91 -32.17
N VAL A 142 -15.99 5.70 -32.33
CA VAL A 142 -14.56 5.38 -32.48
C VAL A 142 -14.34 4.70 -33.80
N CYS A 143 -13.49 5.27 -34.63
CA CYS A 143 -13.05 4.60 -35.86
C CYS A 143 -12.07 3.49 -35.49
N PHE A 144 -12.34 2.26 -35.91
CA PHE A 144 -11.48 1.12 -35.58
C PHE A 144 -10.15 1.10 -36.33
N THR A 145 -10.12 1.70 -37.53
CA THR A 145 -8.93 1.69 -38.40
C THR A 145 -7.96 2.82 -38.08
N SER A 146 -8.48 4.03 -37.81
CA SER A 146 -7.63 5.23 -37.58
C SER A 146 -7.50 5.63 -36.11
N GLU A 147 -8.16 4.92 -35.20
CA GLU A 147 -8.26 5.25 -33.77
C GLU A 147 -8.76 6.68 -33.46
N GLN A 148 -9.35 7.34 -34.44
CA GLN A 148 -9.99 8.64 -34.26
C GLN A 148 -11.32 8.48 -33.52
N TYR A 149 -11.64 9.41 -32.66
CA TYR A 149 -12.91 9.42 -31.95
C TYR A 149 -13.66 10.74 -32.15
N MET A 150 -14.96 10.64 -32.21
CA MET A 150 -15.89 11.77 -32.24
C MET A 150 -16.91 11.59 -31.13
N TRP A 151 -17.25 12.66 -30.41
CA TRP A 151 -18.27 12.62 -29.38
C TRP A 151 -19.38 13.62 -29.66
N ARG A 152 -20.60 13.28 -29.24
CA ARG A 152 -21.76 14.16 -29.27
C ARG A 152 -22.61 13.95 -28.01
N MET A 153 -23.20 15.02 -27.51
CA MET A 153 -24.27 15.03 -26.51
C MET A 153 -25.59 15.34 -27.17
#